data_5dcc83aee914b9510198518112b30d00
#
_entry.id   5dcc83aee914b9510198518112b30d00
#
_cell.length_a   1.000
_cell.length_b   1.000
_cell.length_c   1.000
_cell.angle_alpha   90.00
_cell.angle_beta   90.00
_cell.angle_gamma   90.00
#
_symmetry.space_group_name_H-M   'P 1'
#
loop_
_entity.id
_entity.type
_entity.pdbx_description
1 polymer ?
#
loop_
_entity_poly.entity_id
_entity_poly.type
_entity_poly.pdbx_seq_one_letter_code
_entity_poly.pdbx_strand_id
1 'polypeptide(L)'
;MPGSRGARRSTVRVAALLAASALALTACGGSGGGEAADAGGDRTLTVWIMEGTNPDARPFFDELSTAFRNQTGATLDVQYVPWASAHDKFVTAIAGGTTPDVAEVGTTWTGEFGDAGALADLTGRVQQAGLSDGLVTGLTEAGTVGDALYGMPWYAGVRSIVYRTDVFTEAGVTPPTTWDELAAAGEKIKAARPDMVPFPVAGDNEYGVYPFIWGAGGEIATQNGGNWTSTLDTPQARQGIQFYADLALKHGLSTPAAATWKETDLQDAFAKGQAAMIISGSWTPKAILEAAPDLQGKIGAFPIPGPTGGLAPSFLGGSHLSIFEASPNQDLAWQLVQLMSTGDFAAKWGTESSFFPGTTALLQEAAQSSDPLVAPFAKQMVEAGRSVPVTPLYGQVQGKKTVQAMMAAILNGTPVDQATSSATAEMNQIFAGGA
;
A
#
# COMPACT_ATOMS: atom_id res chain seq x y z
N MET A 1 -26.23 -38.94 -53.15
CA MET A 1 -25.41 -39.40 -54.30
C MET A 1 -24.05 -38.77 -54.20
N PRO A 2 -23.01 -39.52 -54.60
CA PRO A 2 -21.78 -39.69 -53.80
C PRO A 2 -20.53 -39.19 -54.51
N GLY A 3 -19.40 -39.29 -53.81
CA GLY A 3 -18.07 -39.18 -54.38
C GLY A 3 -17.06 -38.79 -53.32
N SER A 4 -16.52 -39.60 -52.58
CA SER A 4 -15.45 -40.61 -52.52
C SER A 4 -14.14 -40.27 -53.24
N ARG A 5 -13.05 -40.51 -52.51
CA ARG A 5 -11.61 -40.75 -52.83
C ARG A 5 -10.71 -39.65 -52.29
N GLY A 6 -9.59 -39.97 -51.61
CA GLY A 6 -8.92 -41.21 -51.36
C GLY A 6 -7.57 -40.95 -50.64
N ALA A 7 -7.16 -41.86 -49.86
CA ALA A 7 -5.96 -41.90 -49.05
C ALA A 7 -4.63 -41.80 -49.83
N ARG A 8 -3.58 -41.24 -49.23
CA ARG A 8 -2.23 -41.83 -49.35
C ARG A 8 -1.41 -41.57 -48.09
N ARG A 9 -1.13 -42.64 -47.39
CA ARG A 9 -0.05 -42.79 -46.41
C ARG A 9 1.31 -42.82 -47.15
N SER A 10 2.30 -42.13 -46.59
CA SER A 10 3.69 -42.38 -46.91
C SER A 10 4.49 -42.47 -45.62
N THR A 11 4.80 -43.68 -45.23
CA THR A 11 5.81 -44.09 -44.25
C THR A 11 7.19 -43.97 -44.90
N VAL A 12 8.12 -43.26 -44.24
CA VAL A 12 9.56 -43.44 -44.52
C VAL A 12 10.23 -43.73 -43.18
N ARG A 13 10.73 -44.96 -43.10
CA ARG A 13 11.74 -45.44 -42.14
C ARG A 13 13.13 -45.14 -42.72
N VAL A 14 14.12 -44.81 -41.88
CA VAL A 14 15.57 -45.12 -42.01
C VAL A 14 16.21 -44.53 -40.77
N ALA A 15 16.66 -45.26 -39.85
CA ALA A 15 17.83 -46.10 -39.63
C ALA A 15 18.87 -45.37 -38.74
N ALA A 16 19.16 -46.05 -37.64
CA ALA A 16 20.15 -45.73 -36.63
C ALA A 16 21.59 -45.79 -37.17
N LEU A 17 22.45 -44.96 -36.63
CA LEU A 17 23.89 -45.20 -36.61
C LEU A 17 24.46 -44.92 -35.25
N LEU A 18 24.81 -45.95 -34.53
CA LEU A 18 25.68 -45.98 -33.36
C LEU A 18 27.13 -45.77 -33.78
N ALA A 19 27.84 -44.90 -33.11
CA ALA A 19 29.30 -44.96 -33.05
C ALA A 19 29.75 -44.71 -31.61
N ALA A 20 30.15 -45.78 -30.96
CA ALA A 20 30.87 -45.77 -29.69
C ALA A 20 32.35 -45.46 -29.95
N SER A 21 32.98 -44.65 -29.11
CA SER A 21 34.42 -44.64 -28.93
C SER A 21 34.74 -44.41 -27.47
N ALA A 22 35.45 -45.34 -26.90
CA ALA A 22 35.82 -45.48 -25.52
C ALA A 22 37.24 -44.95 -25.23
N LEU A 23 37.41 -44.58 -23.96
CA LEU A 23 38.64 -44.63 -23.13
C LEU A 23 39.83 -43.71 -23.42
N ALA A 24 40.13 -42.87 -22.39
CA ALA A 24 41.44 -42.90 -21.74
C ALA A 24 41.35 -42.35 -20.30
N LEU A 25 41.50 -43.23 -19.32
CA LEU A 25 41.86 -42.89 -17.93
C LEU A 25 43.33 -42.44 -17.90
N THR A 26 43.61 -41.30 -17.27
CA THR A 26 44.88 -41.04 -16.60
C THR A 26 44.62 -40.41 -15.25
N ALA A 27 44.86 -41.18 -14.22
CA ALA A 27 44.96 -40.76 -12.83
C ALA A 27 46.30 -40.06 -12.62
N CYS A 28 46.28 -38.86 -12.02
CA CYS A 28 47.38 -38.34 -11.21
C CYS A 28 46.82 -37.52 -10.07
N GLY A 29 47.06 -37.98 -8.86
CA GLY A 29 46.68 -37.31 -7.65
C GLY A 29 47.47 -35.98 -7.42
N GLY A 30 46.78 -35.03 -6.83
CA GLY A 30 47.33 -33.80 -6.30
C GLY A 30 46.36 -33.24 -5.29
N SER A 31 46.68 -33.40 -3.99
CA SER A 31 46.03 -32.76 -2.89
C SER A 31 46.30 -31.23 -2.97
N GLY A 32 45.29 -30.48 -3.24
CA GLY A 32 45.28 -29.00 -3.20
C GLY A 32 43.93 -28.54 -2.75
N GLY A 33 43.92 -27.78 -1.64
CA GLY A 33 42.69 -27.24 -1.03
C GLY A 33 41.82 -26.57 -2.04
N GLY A 34 40.59 -27.02 -2.10
CA GLY A 34 39.55 -26.36 -2.90
C GLY A 34 39.13 -25.07 -2.19
N GLU A 35 39.71 -23.96 -2.60
CA GLU A 35 39.00 -22.69 -2.56
C GLU A 35 37.74 -22.89 -3.39
N ALA A 36 36.59 -22.74 -2.72
CA ALA A 36 35.32 -22.63 -3.42
C ALA A 36 35.47 -21.46 -4.41
N ALA A 37 35.54 -21.79 -5.70
CA ALA A 37 35.46 -20.81 -6.75
C ALA A 37 34.14 -20.08 -6.55
N ASP A 38 34.23 -18.87 -6.07
CA ASP A 38 33.16 -17.88 -6.11
C ASP A 38 32.71 -17.80 -7.59
N ALA A 39 31.56 -18.38 -7.88
CA ALA A 39 30.96 -18.27 -9.20
C ALA A 39 30.47 -16.82 -9.33
N GLY A 40 31.42 -15.91 -9.64
CA GLY A 40 31.16 -14.51 -9.93
C GLY A 40 30.35 -14.34 -11.23
N GLY A 41 29.14 -14.87 -11.24
CA GLY A 41 28.11 -14.47 -12.17
C GLY A 41 27.48 -13.19 -11.65
N ASP A 42 27.19 -12.25 -12.55
CA ASP A 42 26.51 -10.99 -12.27
C ASP A 42 25.12 -11.31 -11.68
N ARG A 43 25.02 -11.40 -10.34
CA ARG A 43 23.77 -11.74 -9.64
C ARG A 43 22.88 -10.50 -9.67
N THR A 44 21.66 -10.66 -10.17
CA THR A 44 20.67 -9.58 -10.22
C THR A 44 19.46 -9.96 -9.36
N LEU A 45 19.03 -9.05 -8.48
CA LEU A 45 17.73 -9.14 -7.79
C LEU A 45 16.71 -8.30 -8.53
N THR A 46 15.55 -8.90 -8.80
CA THR A 46 14.37 -8.16 -9.26
C THR A 46 13.59 -7.63 -8.07
N VAL A 47 13.35 -6.32 -8.05
CA VAL A 47 12.72 -5.62 -6.93
C VAL A 47 11.51 -4.85 -7.43
N TRP A 48 10.34 -5.06 -6.85
CA TRP A 48 9.15 -4.26 -7.15
C TRP A 48 8.90 -3.23 -6.06
N ILE A 49 8.83 -1.96 -6.47
CA ILE A 49 8.57 -0.81 -5.61
C ILE A 49 7.31 -0.10 -6.11
N MET A 50 6.45 0.29 -5.18
CA MET A 50 5.18 0.92 -5.52
C MET A 50 5.35 2.40 -5.83
N GLU A 51 4.55 2.90 -6.78
CA GLU A 51 4.51 4.31 -7.16
C GLU A 51 3.08 4.84 -7.32
N GLY A 52 2.92 6.14 -7.39
CA GLY A 52 1.68 6.81 -7.75
C GLY A 52 1.27 7.98 -6.83
N THR A 53 1.41 7.85 -5.52
CA THR A 53 1.05 8.92 -4.57
C THR A 53 2.24 9.49 -3.81
N ASN A 54 3.33 8.75 -3.73
CA ASN A 54 4.59 9.14 -3.08
C ASN A 54 5.47 9.97 -4.01
N PRO A 55 6.47 10.70 -3.48
CA PRO A 55 7.52 11.34 -4.27
C PRO A 55 8.25 10.36 -5.19
N ASP A 56 8.92 10.88 -6.24
CA ASP A 56 9.71 10.02 -7.13
C ASP A 56 10.81 9.29 -6.35
N ALA A 57 10.73 7.98 -6.32
CA ALA A 57 11.66 7.12 -5.60
C ALA A 57 12.95 6.81 -6.36
N ARG A 58 13.03 7.13 -7.66
CA ARG A 58 14.16 6.76 -8.52
C ARG A 58 15.51 7.24 -8.00
N PRO A 59 15.67 8.50 -7.54
CA PRO A 59 16.95 8.96 -7.01
C PRO A 59 17.42 8.18 -5.78
N PHE A 60 16.50 7.81 -4.88
CA PHE A 60 16.79 6.97 -3.72
C PHE A 60 17.27 5.57 -4.14
N PHE A 61 16.57 4.94 -5.08
CA PHE A 61 16.92 3.58 -5.54
C PHE A 61 18.19 3.54 -6.39
N ASP A 62 18.56 4.61 -7.07
CA ASP A 62 19.85 4.73 -7.78
C ASP A 62 21.02 4.73 -6.78
N GLU A 63 20.90 5.46 -5.67
CA GLU A 63 21.90 5.47 -4.60
C GLU A 63 21.96 4.13 -3.86
N LEU A 64 20.80 3.58 -3.49
CA LEU A 64 20.68 2.27 -2.85
C LEU A 64 21.32 1.17 -3.73
N SER A 65 21.03 1.17 -5.02
CA SER A 65 21.59 0.20 -5.99
C SER A 65 23.11 0.27 -6.05
N THR A 66 23.65 1.49 -5.99
CA THR A 66 25.10 1.70 -5.95
C THR A 66 25.70 1.16 -4.64
N ALA A 67 25.10 1.46 -3.49
CA ALA A 67 25.53 0.97 -2.19
C ALA A 67 25.45 -0.56 -2.10
N PHE A 68 24.35 -1.14 -2.55
CA PHE A 68 24.11 -2.58 -2.56
C PHE A 68 25.13 -3.32 -3.44
N ARG A 69 25.43 -2.79 -4.64
CA ARG A 69 26.45 -3.34 -5.52
C ARG A 69 27.85 -3.28 -4.88
N ASN A 70 28.20 -2.19 -4.22
CA ASN A 70 29.48 -2.05 -3.53
C ASN A 70 29.62 -3.04 -2.37
N GLN A 71 28.52 -3.36 -1.69
CA GLN A 71 28.50 -4.27 -0.55
C GLN A 71 28.51 -5.75 -0.98
N THR A 72 27.81 -6.10 -2.05
CA THR A 72 27.48 -7.51 -2.40
C THR A 72 28.03 -7.97 -3.74
N GLY A 73 28.42 -7.04 -4.61
CA GLY A 73 28.73 -7.31 -6.02
C GLY A 73 27.51 -7.56 -6.90
N ALA A 74 26.30 -7.56 -6.35
CA ALA A 74 25.07 -7.82 -7.09
C ALA A 74 24.41 -6.54 -7.60
N THR A 75 23.58 -6.65 -8.61
CA THR A 75 22.79 -5.56 -9.20
C THR A 75 21.32 -5.64 -8.79
N LEU A 76 20.62 -4.50 -8.80
CA LEU A 76 19.18 -4.42 -8.60
C LEU A 76 18.50 -4.09 -9.94
N ASP A 77 17.49 -4.86 -10.32
CA ASP A 77 16.50 -4.52 -11.34
C ASP A 77 15.25 -3.99 -10.64
N VAL A 78 15.20 -2.68 -10.44
CA VAL A 78 14.09 -2.02 -9.72
C VAL A 78 12.97 -1.69 -10.70
N GLN A 79 11.81 -2.29 -10.50
CA GLN A 79 10.61 -2.09 -11.29
C GLN A 79 9.56 -1.34 -10.48
N TYR A 80 9.07 -0.24 -11.04
CA TYR A 80 8.06 0.59 -10.39
C TYR A 80 6.66 0.14 -10.79
N VAL A 81 5.80 -0.08 -9.79
CA VAL A 81 4.45 -0.65 -9.96
C VAL A 81 3.42 0.32 -9.40
N PRO A 82 2.46 0.79 -10.21
CA PRO A 82 1.41 1.67 -9.70
C PRO A 82 0.55 0.97 -8.63
N TRP A 83 0.39 1.61 -7.46
CA TRP A 83 -0.47 1.11 -6.38
C TRP A 83 -1.85 0.70 -6.86
N ALA A 84 -2.43 1.45 -7.81
CA ALA A 84 -3.76 1.23 -8.32
C ALA A 84 -3.98 -0.13 -9.02
N SER A 85 -2.90 -0.81 -9.42
CA SER A 85 -2.91 -2.12 -10.09
C SER A 85 -2.00 -3.15 -9.41
N ALA A 86 -1.39 -2.81 -8.27
CA ALA A 86 -0.37 -3.63 -7.65
C ALA A 86 -0.92 -4.97 -7.16
N HIS A 87 -2.08 -4.99 -6.50
CA HIS A 87 -2.69 -6.23 -5.99
C HIS A 87 -2.92 -7.24 -7.13
N ASP A 88 -3.57 -6.83 -8.21
CA ASP A 88 -3.84 -7.70 -9.37
C ASP A 88 -2.54 -8.21 -10.02
N LYS A 89 -1.50 -7.35 -10.07
CA LYS A 89 -0.18 -7.74 -10.58
C LYS A 89 0.46 -8.80 -9.69
N PHE A 90 0.40 -8.67 -8.36
CA PHE A 90 0.89 -9.69 -7.43
C PHE A 90 0.15 -11.01 -7.59
N VAL A 91 -1.18 -11.00 -7.57
CA VAL A 91 -2.01 -12.20 -7.74
C VAL A 91 -1.65 -12.92 -9.05
N THR A 92 -1.53 -12.16 -10.14
CA THR A 92 -1.15 -12.72 -11.46
C THR A 92 0.26 -13.31 -11.46
N ALA A 93 1.22 -12.61 -10.85
CA ALA A 93 2.62 -13.07 -10.81
C ALA A 93 2.79 -14.31 -9.91
N ILE A 94 2.09 -14.35 -8.77
CA ILE A 94 2.07 -15.51 -7.88
C ILE A 94 1.52 -16.73 -8.60
N ALA A 95 0.36 -16.58 -9.25
CA ALA A 95 -0.25 -17.67 -10.02
C ALA A 95 0.60 -18.11 -11.23
N GLY A 96 1.31 -17.17 -11.85
CA GLY A 96 2.15 -17.41 -13.04
C GLY A 96 3.59 -17.82 -12.74
N GLY A 97 4.05 -17.82 -11.48
CA GLY A 97 5.44 -18.11 -11.10
C GLY A 97 6.43 -17.06 -11.64
N THR A 98 6.02 -15.80 -11.74
CA THR A 98 6.82 -14.68 -12.28
C THR A 98 7.01 -13.57 -11.23
N THR A 99 7.07 -13.94 -9.96
CA THR A 99 7.28 -13.02 -8.83
C THR A 99 8.70 -12.46 -8.84
N PRO A 100 8.91 -11.23 -8.31
CA PRO A 100 10.25 -10.69 -8.08
C PRO A 100 10.96 -11.44 -6.93
N ASP A 101 12.23 -11.12 -6.70
CA ASP A 101 12.94 -11.60 -5.50
C ASP A 101 12.45 -10.89 -4.24
N VAL A 102 12.33 -9.57 -4.30
CA VAL A 102 11.86 -8.70 -3.21
C VAL A 102 10.75 -7.79 -3.74
N ALA A 103 9.76 -7.54 -2.92
CA ALA A 103 8.80 -6.48 -3.21
C ALA A 103 8.41 -5.67 -1.99
N GLU A 104 8.06 -4.42 -2.25
CA GLU A 104 7.22 -3.64 -1.38
C GLU A 104 5.80 -4.20 -1.44
N VAL A 105 5.28 -4.64 -0.30
CA VAL A 105 3.92 -5.20 -0.18
C VAL A 105 3.13 -4.38 0.85
N GLY A 106 1.95 -3.92 0.48
CA GLY A 106 1.07 -3.23 1.40
C GLY A 106 0.74 -4.08 2.63
N THR A 107 0.72 -3.48 3.81
CA THR A 107 0.45 -4.19 5.08
C THR A 107 -0.86 -4.96 5.08
N THR A 108 -1.82 -4.57 4.27
CA THR A 108 -3.13 -5.23 4.14
C THR A 108 -3.10 -6.49 3.27
N TRP A 109 -2.05 -6.69 2.46
CA TRP A 109 -1.89 -7.82 1.52
C TRP A 109 -0.84 -8.83 1.99
N THR A 110 0.09 -8.42 2.86
CA THR A 110 1.16 -9.31 3.33
C THR A 110 0.61 -10.57 3.98
N GLY A 111 -0.42 -10.44 4.81
CA GLY A 111 -1.08 -11.58 5.43
C GLY A 111 -1.72 -12.53 4.41
N GLU A 112 -2.38 -12.00 3.37
CA GLU A 112 -2.98 -12.77 2.28
C GLU A 112 -1.93 -13.59 1.53
N PHE A 113 -0.85 -12.94 1.10
CA PHE A 113 0.20 -13.61 0.30
C PHE A 113 1.06 -14.54 1.15
N GLY A 114 1.23 -14.24 2.46
CA GLY A 114 1.89 -15.14 3.41
C GLY A 114 1.08 -16.41 3.64
N ASP A 115 -0.22 -16.29 3.89
CA ASP A 115 -1.14 -17.42 4.08
C ASP A 115 -1.23 -18.30 2.82
N ALA A 116 -1.16 -17.68 1.64
CA ALA A 116 -1.10 -18.37 0.35
C ALA A 116 0.25 -19.08 0.08
N GLY A 117 1.25 -18.94 0.97
CA GLY A 117 2.58 -19.55 0.81
C GLY A 117 3.43 -18.89 -0.28
N ALA A 118 3.11 -17.67 -0.70
CA ALA A 118 3.86 -16.97 -1.74
C ALA A 118 5.07 -16.20 -1.19
N LEU A 119 5.08 -15.89 0.11
CA LEU A 119 6.15 -15.13 0.77
C LEU A 119 6.98 -16.04 1.68
N ALA A 120 8.27 -15.75 1.79
CA ALA A 120 9.17 -16.44 2.69
C ALA A 120 8.97 -16.01 4.16
N ASP A 121 9.08 -16.95 5.09
CA ASP A 121 9.10 -16.68 6.52
C ASP A 121 10.40 -15.98 6.92
N LEU A 122 10.31 -14.75 7.40
CA LEU A 122 11.43 -13.91 7.83
C LEU A 122 11.70 -14.00 9.34
N THR A 123 10.90 -14.72 10.12
CA THR A 123 10.98 -14.78 11.59
C THR A 123 12.39 -15.07 12.08
N GLY A 124 12.99 -16.16 11.56
CA GLY A 124 14.34 -16.57 11.95
C GLY A 124 15.42 -15.56 11.55
N ARG A 125 15.26 -14.90 10.40
CA ARG A 125 16.19 -13.87 9.90
C ARG A 125 16.14 -12.60 10.75
N VAL A 126 14.93 -12.15 11.12
CA VAL A 126 14.71 -10.99 11.99
C VAL A 126 15.28 -11.23 13.39
N GLN A 127 15.07 -12.44 13.96
CA GLN A 127 15.64 -12.84 15.25
C GLN A 127 17.17 -12.87 15.23
N GLN A 128 17.77 -13.50 14.21
CA GLN A 128 19.23 -13.57 14.07
C GLN A 128 19.88 -12.21 13.89
N ALA A 129 19.18 -11.28 13.26
CA ALA A 129 19.63 -9.89 13.10
C ALA A 129 19.41 -9.03 14.36
N GLY A 130 18.77 -9.55 15.42
CA GLY A 130 18.49 -8.82 16.66
C GLY A 130 17.48 -7.67 16.48
N LEU A 131 16.58 -7.77 15.51
CA LEU A 131 15.65 -6.70 15.14
C LEU A 131 14.26 -6.84 15.78
N SER A 132 13.95 -8.00 16.40
CA SER A 132 12.58 -8.33 16.87
C SER A 132 11.97 -7.26 17.78
N ASP A 133 12.72 -6.74 18.74
CA ASP A 133 12.23 -5.76 19.72
C ASP A 133 12.25 -4.32 19.20
N GLY A 134 12.85 -4.08 18.03
CA GLY A 134 13.03 -2.75 17.45
C GLY A 134 12.01 -2.39 16.37
N LEU A 135 11.09 -3.29 16.01
CA LEU A 135 10.10 -3.07 14.96
C LEU A 135 8.83 -2.41 15.50
N VAL A 136 8.13 -1.66 14.65
CA VAL A 136 6.83 -1.07 14.98
C VAL A 136 5.77 -2.17 15.10
N THR A 137 5.21 -2.34 16.30
CA THR A 137 4.30 -3.45 16.63
C THR A 137 3.15 -3.61 15.65
N GLY A 138 2.43 -2.53 15.34
CA GLY A 138 1.29 -2.62 14.41
C GLY A 138 1.65 -3.04 12.99
N LEU A 139 2.87 -2.72 12.52
CA LEU A 139 3.37 -3.23 11.24
C LEU A 139 3.77 -4.70 11.35
N THR A 140 4.45 -5.08 12.43
CA THR A 140 4.83 -6.48 12.68
C THR A 140 3.61 -7.38 12.73
N GLU A 141 2.58 -6.97 13.48
CA GLU A 141 1.30 -7.70 13.56
C GLU A 141 0.64 -7.86 12.19
N ALA A 142 0.61 -6.80 11.38
CA ALA A 142 0.03 -6.84 10.04
C ALA A 142 0.81 -7.74 9.07
N GLY A 143 2.10 -7.97 9.32
CA GLY A 143 2.97 -8.84 8.51
C GLY A 143 3.02 -10.27 9.02
N THR A 144 2.33 -10.61 10.12
CA THR A 144 2.40 -11.92 10.78
C THR A 144 1.14 -12.75 10.51
N VAL A 145 1.32 -14.03 10.17
CA VAL A 145 0.24 -15.02 10.09
C VAL A 145 0.64 -16.22 10.97
N GLY A 146 -0.17 -16.53 11.96
CA GLY A 146 0.21 -17.48 13.00
C GLY A 146 1.44 -16.97 13.78
N ASP A 147 2.52 -17.74 13.76
CA ASP A 147 3.80 -17.39 14.40
C ASP A 147 4.88 -16.92 13.40
N ALA A 148 4.55 -16.80 12.11
CA ALA A 148 5.48 -16.49 11.04
C ALA A 148 5.33 -15.05 10.54
N LEU A 149 6.45 -14.33 10.42
CA LEU A 149 6.54 -12.97 9.89
C LEU A 149 6.89 -13.03 8.39
N TYR A 150 6.00 -12.55 7.53
CA TYR A 150 6.14 -12.57 6.08
C TYR A 150 6.56 -11.24 5.45
N GLY A 151 6.65 -10.19 6.25
CA GLY A 151 7.05 -8.87 5.78
C GLY A 151 7.85 -8.10 6.82
N MET A 152 9.05 -7.66 6.45
CA MET A 152 9.86 -6.77 7.27
C MET A 152 9.24 -5.37 7.27
N PRO A 153 8.84 -4.79 8.41
CA PRO A 153 8.37 -3.42 8.48
C PRO A 153 9.35 -2.45 7.81
N TRP A 154 8.89 -1.76 6.77
CA TRP A 154 9.71 -0.78 6.06
C TRP A 154 9.32 0.63 6.43
N TYR A 155 8.05 0.98 6.25
CA TYR A 155 7.53 2.26 6.68
C TYR A 155 6.05 2.20 7.08
N ALA A 156 5.64 3.18 7.89
CA ALA A 156 4.26 3.46 8.23
C ALA A 156 3.78 4.72 7.51
N GLY A 157 2.48 4.80 7.29
CA GLY A 157 1.82 5.98 6.79
C GLY A 157 0.43 6.14 7.41
N VAL A 158 0.02 7.38 7.60
CA VAL A 158 -1.31 7.73 8.10
C VAL A 158 -1.89 8.82 7.22
N ARG A 159 -3.21 8.91 7.15
CA ARG A 159 -3.88 9.97 6.41
C ARG A 159 -4.35 11.07 7.34
N SER A 160 -4.26 12.30 6.84
CA SER A 160 -4.80 13.52 7.44
C SER A 160 -5.45 14.36 6.33
N ILE A 161 -5.90 15.57 6.63
CA ILE A 161 -6.41 16.49 5.61
C ILE A 161 -5.28 17.43 5.19
N VAL A 162 -4.95 17.41 3.90
CA VAL A 162 -4.07 18.37 3.22
C VAL A 162 -4.95 19.48 2.67
N TYR A 163 -4.57 20.75 2.84
CA TYR A 163 -5.39 21.89 2.46
C TYR A 163 -4.59 23.07 1.88
N ARG A 164 -5.26 23.92 1.14
CA ARG A 164 -4.75 25.18 0.59
C ARG A 164 -4.87 26.29 1.64
N THR A 165 -3.74 26.71 2.21
CA THR A 165 -3.70 27.78 3.25
C THR A 165 -4.12 29.13 2.71
N ASP A 166 -3.81 29.43 1.47
CA ASP A 166 -4.22 30.66 0.79
C ASP A 166 -5.75 30.71 0.57
N VAL A 167 -6.36 29.59 0.15
CA VAL A 167 -7.82 29.46 -0.03
C VAL A 167 -8.55 29.58 1.31
N PHE A 168 -8.02 28.97 2.37
CA PHE A 168 -8.57 29.10 3.73
C PHE A 168 -8.55 30.53 4.21
N THR A 169 -7.44 31.24 3.97
CA THR A 169 -7.31 32.68 4.30
C THR A 169 -8.34 33.51 3.52
N GLU A 170 -8.48 33.29 2.22
CA GLU A 170 -9.44 33.97 1.34
C GLU A 170 -10.90 33.76 1.81
N ALA A 171 -11.23 32.50 2.17
CA ALA A 171 -12.57 32.14 2.65
C ALA A 171 -12.84 32.51 4.11
N GLY A 172 -11.83 33.00 4.84
CA GLY A 172 -11.94 33.37 6.26
C GLY A 172 -12.26 32.14 7.14
N VAL A 173 -11.63 30.99 6.84
CA VAL A 173 -11.79 29.75 7.60
C VAL A 173 -10.47 29.33 8.23
N THR A 174 -10.55 28.58 9.32
CA THR A 174 -9.44 27.91 9.99
C THR A 174 -9.62 26.39 9.91
N PRO A 175 -8.57 25.59 10.13
CA PRO A 175 -8.70 24.14 10.19
C PRO A 175 -9.83 23.71 11.14
N PRO A 176 -10.83 22.95 10.65
CA PRO A 176 -11.99 22.52 11.44
C PRO A 176 -11.59 21.47 12.48
N THR A 177 -12.29 21.46 13.62
CA THR A 177 -12.08 20.55 14.76
C THR A 177 -13.25 19.61 14.97
N THR A 178 -14.35 19.80 14.25
CA THR A 178 -15.54 18.93 14.26
C THR A 178 -16.04 18.66 12.83
N TRP A 179 -16.92 17.68 12.68
CA TRP A 179 -17.55 17.40 11.39
C TRP A 179 -18.41 18.55 10.89
N ASP A 180 -19.19 19.19 11.77
CA ASP A 180 -20.01 20.34 11.40
C ASP A 180 -19.14 21.51 10.93
N GLU A 181 -18.02 21.76 11.59
CA GLU A 181 -17.07 22.79 11.17
C GLU A 181 -16.41 22.41 9.82
N LEU A 182 -16.14 21.13 9.56
CA LEU A 182 -15.61 20.69 8.26
C LEU A 182 -16.60 20.98 7.11
N ALA A 183 -17.86 20.66 7.30
CA ALA A 183 -18.90 20.95 6.32
C ALA A 183 -19.05 22.47 6.12
N ALA A 184 -19.12 23.25 7.22
CA ALA A 184 -19.25 24.71 7.17
C ALA A 184 -18.02 25.41 6.53
N ALA A 185 -16.80 24.91 6.78
CA ALA A 185 -15.60 25.40 6.12
C ALA A 185 -15.66 25.16 4.60
N GLY A 186 -16.08 23.97 4.19
CA GLY A 186 -16.28 23.64 2.77
C GLY A 186 -17.30 24.54 2.10
N GLU A 187 -18.44 24.82 2.74
CA GLU A 187 -19.46 25.74 2.22
C GLU A 187 -18.93 27.19 2.04
N LYS A 188 -18.15 27.69 2.99
CA LYS A 188 -17.49 29.00 2.87
C LYS A 188 -16.47 29.04 1.74
N ILE A 189 -15.66 27.96 1.60
CA ILE A 189 -14.71 27.83 0.49
C ILE A 189 -15.45 27.80 -0.85
N LYS A 190 -16.54 27.05 -0.96
CA LYS A 190 -17.38 27.01 -2.17
C LYS A 190 -17.94 28.39 -2.55
N ALA A 191 -18.31 29.19 -1.56
CA ALA A 191 -18.82 30.54 -1.80
C ALA A 191 -17.71 31.51 -2.25
N ALA A 192 -16.51 31.42 -1.66
CA ALA A 192 -15.35 32.25 -2.00
C ALA A 192 -14.71 31.81 -3.34
N ARG A 193 -14.66 30.51 -3.62
CA ARG A 193 -14.00 29.91 -4.78
C ARG A 193 -14.94 28.90 -5.49
N PRO A 194 -15.96 29.41 -6.22
CA PRO A 194 -16.94 28.56 -6.91
C PRO A 194 -16.32 27.76 -8.08
N ASP A 195 -15.11 28.11 -8.50
CA ASP A 195 -14.32 27.45 -9.52
C ASP A 195 -13.52 26.23 -8.99
N MET A 196 -13.51 26.02 -7.67
CA MET A 196 -12.73 24.97 -7.00
C MET A 196 -13.65 24.00 -6.27
N VAL A 197 -13.28 22.72 -6.24
CA VAL A 197 -13.95 21.69 -5.44
C VAL A 197 -13.46 21.81 -3.99
N PRO A 198 -14.32 22.13 -3.01
CA PRO A 198 -13.88 22.31 -1.63
C PRO A 198 -13.30 21.06 -1.01
N PHE A 199 -13.95 19.91 -1.21
CA PHE A 199 -13.57 18.63 -0.62
C PHE A 199 -14.07 17.46 -1.50
N PRO A 200 -13.28 16.95 -2.44
CA PRO A 200 -13.70 15.83 -3.27
C PRO A 200 -13.86 14.56 -2.43
N VAL A 201 -15.04 13.96 -2.49
CA VAL A 201 -15.40 12.68 -1.87
C VAL A 201 -15.12 11.59 -2.90
N ALA A 202 -13.98 10.93 -2.77
CA ALA A 202 -13.51 9.94 -3.74
C ALA A 202 -14.17 8.57 -3.51
N GLY A 203 -14.85 8.03 -4.54
CA GLY A 203 -15.54 6.75 -4.46
C GLY A 203 -14.61 5.54 -4.57
N ASP A 204 -13.54 5.60 -5.38
CA ASP A 204 -12.53 4.52 -5.50
C ASP A 204 -11.35 4.77 -4.55
N ASN A 205 -11.64 5.25 -3.32
CA ASN A 205 -10.67 5.44 -2.24
C ASN A 205 -11.30 5.08 -0.89
N GLU A 206 -11.13 3.86 -0.43
CA GLU A 206 -11.67 3.37 0.84
C GLU A 206 -11.11 4.10 2.07
N TYR A 207 -9.86 4.55 2.00
CA TYR A 207 -9.20 5.23 3.11
C TYR A 207 -9.81 6.61 3.44
N GLY A 208 -10.55 7.18 2.51
CA GLY A 208 -11.29 8.43 2.72
C GLY A 208 -12.50 8.27 3.63
N VAL A 209 -13.18 7.13 3.62
CA VAL A 209 -14.40 6.88 4.41
C VAL A 209 -14.12 6.29 5.79
N TYR A 210 -13.02 5.56 5.97
CA TYR A 210 -12.70 4.90 7.24
C TYR A 210 -12.68 5.84 8.45
N PRO A 211 -12.09 7.04 8.38
CA PRO A 211 -12.10 7.95 9.52
C PRO A 211 -13.51 8.33 10.00
N PHE A 212 -14.45 8.39 9.11
CA PHE A 212 -15.84 8.72 9.45
C PHE A 212 -16.59 7.52 10.03
N ILE A 213 -16.33 6.30 9.54
CA ILE A 213 -16.88 5.07 10.14
C ILE A 213 -16.41 4.95 11.60
N TRP A 214 -15.10 5.02 11.81
CA TRP A 214 -14.51 4.89 13.16
C TRP A 214 -14.84 6.10 14.05
N GLY A 215 -14.87 7.31 13.51
CA GLY A 215 -15.24 8.53 14.21
C GLY A 215 -16.66 8.50 14.76
N ALA A 216 -17.59 7.85 14.05
CA ALA A 216 -18.95 7.60 14.54
C ALA A 216 -19.05 6.45 15.57
N GLY A 217 -17.92 5.81 15.91
CA GLY A 217 -17.90 4.62 16.77
C GLY A 217 -18.30 3.32 16.07
N GLY A 218 -18.34 3.32 14.73
CA GLY A 218 -18.53 2.13 13.91
C GLY A 218 -17.24 1.36 13.69
N GLU A 219 -17.36 0.14 13.15
CA GLU A 219 -16.28 -0.74 12.78
C GLU A 219 -16.43 -1.20 11.32
N ILE A 220 -15.32 -1.55 10.67
CA ILE A 220 -15.34 -2.19 9.35
C ILE A 220 -15.77 -3.66 9.50
N ALA A 221 -15.12 -4.35 10.43
CA ALA A 221 -15.44 -5.71 10.84
C ALA A 221 -15.01 -5.94 12.28
N THR A 222 -15.58 -6.94 12.94
CA THR A 222 -15.22 -7.36 14.29
C THR A 222 -14.90 -8.85 14.31
N GLN A 223 -14.00 -9.23 15.23
CA GLN A 223 -13.62 -10.62 15.43
C GLN A 223 -14.30 -11.18 16.68
N ASN A 224 -14.89 -12.37 16.55
CA ASN A 224 -15.46 -13.11 17.69
C ASN A 224 -15.08 -14.59 17.56
N GLY A 225 -14.34 -15.11 18.55
CA GLY A 225 -13.92 -16.51 18.58
C GLY A 225 -13.11 -16.94 17.34
N GLY A 226 -12.28 -16.03 16.81
CA GLY A 226 -11.48 -16.27 15.61
C GLY A 226 -12.18 -15.95 14.27
N ASN A 227 -13.50 -15.81 14.27
CA ASN A 227 -14.28 -15.50 13.07
C ASN A 227 -14.46 -14.00 12.90
N TRP A 228 -14.22 -13.49 11.70
CA TRP A 228 -14.47 -12.11 11.33
C TRP A 228 -15.89 -11.93 10.77
N THR A 229 -16.51 -10.81 11.12
CA THR A 229 -17.84 -10.43 10.62
C THR A 229 -17.82 -8.93 10.30
N SER A 230 -18.26 -8.57 9.11
CA SER A 230 -18.42 -7.17 8.71
C SER A 230 -19.50 -6.49 9.52
N THR A 231 -19.26 -5.22 9.86
CA THR A 231 -20.18 -4.40 10.65
C THR A 231 -20.47 -3.05 9.98
N LEU A 232 -20.27 -2.97 8.65
CA LEU A 232 -20.53 -1.75 7.86
C LEU A 232 -22.01 -1.35 7.86
N ASP A 233 -22.92 -2.28 8.13
CA ASP A 233 -24.37 -2.03 8.19
C ASP A 233 -24.90 -1.71 9.61
N THR A 234 -24.01 -1.56 10.59
CA THR A 234 -24.41 -1.08 11.94
C THR A 234 -24.85 0.40 11.89
N PRO A 235 -25.72 0.84 12.83
CA PRO A 235 -26.14 2.24 12.88
C PRO A 235 -24.97 3.23 12.94
N GLN A 236 -23.92 2.94 13.71
CA GLN A 236 -22.75 3.77 13.85
C GLN A 236 -21.93 3.86 12.54
N ALA A 237 -21.66 2.73 11.90
CA ALA A 237 -20.95 2.71 10.63
C ALA A 237 -21.73 3.48 9.55
N ARG A 238 -23.05 3.24 9.45
CA ARG A 238 -23.94 3.98 8.54
C ARG A 238 -23.93 5.48 8.82
N GLN A 239 -23.90 5.91 10.08
CA GLN A 239 -23.84 7.33 10.42
C GLN A 239 -22.56 7.99 9.86
N GLY A 240 -21.40 7.35 10.03
CA GLY A 240 -20.15 7.85 9.50
C GLY A 240 -20.10 7.87 7.97
N ILE A 241 -20.55 6.80 7.33
CA ILE A 241 -20.66 6.68 5.87
C ILE A 241 -21.61 7.76 5.31
N GLN A 242 -22.77 7.95 5.96
CA GLN A 242 -23.74 8.97 5.57
C GLN A 242 -23.15 10.37 5.66
N PHE A 243 -22.45 10.71 6.77
CA PHE A 243 -21.82 12.02 6.91
C PHE A 243 -20.81 12.27 5.78
N TYR A 244 -19.92 11.29 5.51
CA TYR A 244 -18.92 11.43 4.44
C TYR A 244 -19.57 11.61 3.07
N ALA A 245 -20.61 10.84 2.77
CA ALA A 245 -21.37 10.99 1.54
C ALA A 245 -22.12 12.33 1.47
N ASP A 246 -22.66 12.82 2.59
CA ASP A 246 -23.38 14.09 2.68
C ASP A 246 -22.51 15.31 2.37
N LEU A 247 -21.19 15.23 2.59
CA LEU A 247 -20.28 16.29 2.11
C LEU A 247 -20.42 16.52 0.60
N ALA A 248 -20.64 15.45 -0.16
CA ALA A 248 -20.92 15.53 -1.60
C ALA A 248 -22.39 15.79 -1.92
N LEU A 249 -23.29 14.96 -1.38
CA LEU A 249 -24.68 14.87 -1.84
C LEU A 249 -25.57 15.97 -1.26
N LYS A 250 -25.36 16.35 0.00
CA LYS A 250 -26.15 17.36 0.70
C LYS A 250 -25.49 18.73 0.69
N HIS A 251 -24.21 18.82 1.03
CA HIS A 251 -23.45 20.07 1.10
C HIS A 251 -22.88 20.50 -0.25
N GLY A 252 -22.80 19.56 -1.22
CA GLY A 252 -22.31 19.82 -2.57
C GLY A 252 -20.87 20.29 -2.60
N LEU A 253 -20.02 19.72 -1.73
CA LEU A 253 -18.59 20.06 -1.60
C LEU A 253 -17.70 19.28 -2.56
N SER A 254 -18.26 18.29 -3.26
CA SER A 254 -17.55 17.42 -4.19
C SER A 254 -18.03 17.64 -5.63
N THR A 255 -17.39 16.94 -6.55
CA THR A 255 -17.82 16.84 -7.96
C THR A 255 -18.35 15.45 -8.24
N PRO A 256 -19.36 15.28 -9.14
CA PRO A 256 -19.85 13.96 -9.54
C PRO A 256 -18.74 13.05 -10.09
N ALA A 257 -17.71 13.61 -10.75
CA ALA A 257 -16.57 12.86 -11.26
C ALA A 257 -15.80 12.13 -10.14
N ALA A 258 -15.79 12.68 -8.92
CA ALA A 258 -15.08 12.08 -7.78
C ALA A 258 -15.64 10.71 -7.36
N ALA A 259 -16.84 10.32 -7.80
CA ALA A 259 -17.39 8.99 -7.54
C ALA A 259 -16.49 7.83 -8.06
N THR A 260 -15.59 8.11 -9.01
CA THR A 260 -14.65 7.15 -9.57
C THR A 260 -13.19 7.49 -9.28
N TRP A 261 -12.93 8.56 -8.52
CA TRP A 261 -11.57 8.99 -8.23
C TRP A 261 -10.88 8.08 -7.22
N LYS A 262 -9.60 7.88 -7.46
CA LYS A 262 -8.63 7.25 -6.57
C LYS A 262 -7.88 8.30 -5.76
N GLU A 263 -7.01 7.86 -4.86
CA GLU A 263 -6.15 8.78 -4.08
C GLU A 263 -5.21 9.60 -4.99
N THR A 264 -4.73 9.01 -6.09
CA THR A 264 -3.94 9.70 -7.12
C THR A 264 -4.70 10.84 -7.79
N ASP A 265 -5.98 10.64 -8.07
CA ASP A 265 -6.82 11.70 -8.68
C ASP A 265 -7.05 12.87 -7.73
N LEU A 266 -7.16 12.59 -6.41
CA LEU A 266 -7.23 13.64 -5.36
C LEU A 266 -5.96 14.48 -5.35
N GLN A 267 -4.79 13.83 -5.35
CA GLN A 267 -3.49 14.49 -5.39
C GLN A 267 -3.34 15.35 -6.64
N ASP A 268 -3.68 14.81 -7.79
CA ASP A 268 -3.65 15.49 -9.08
C ASP A 268 -4.57 16.71 -9.11
N ALA A 269 -5.81 16.57 -8.65
CA ALA A 269 -6.76 17.69 -8.57
C ALA A 269 -6.25 18.80 -7.65
N PHE A 270 -5.64 18.45 -6.52
CA PHE A 270 -5.06 19.42 -5.60
C PHE A 270 -3.85 20.14 -6.23
N ALA A 271 -2.92 19.40 -6.82
CA ALA A 271 -1.74 19.98 -7.48
C ALA A 271 -2.11 20.92 -8.64
N LYS A 272 -3.19 20.62 -9.37
CA LYS A 272 -3.75 21.47 -10.43
C LYS A 272 -4.57 22.66 -9.92
N GLY A 273 -4.70 22.85 -8.60
CA GLY A 273 -5.50 23.90 -8.00
C GLY A 273 -7.01 23.72 -8.14
N GLN A 274 -7.47 22.51 -8.40
CA GLN A 274 -8.88 22.16 -8.59
C GLN A 274 -9.57 21.73 -7.29
N ALA A 275 -8.81 21.36 -6.24
CA ALA A 275 -9.32 20.97 -4.93
C ALA A 275 -8.70 21.80 -3.83
N ALA A 276 -9.51 22.19 -2.81
CA ALA A 276 -9.07 23.00 -1.67
C ALA A 276 -8.60 22.15 -0.49
N MET A 277 -9.23 21.00 -0.24
CA MET A 277 -8.89 20.03 0.79
C MET A 277 -8.95 18.62 0.21
N ILE A 278 -8.07 17.73 0.65
CA ILE A 278 -8.11 16.31 0.33
C ILE A 278 -7.72 15.49 1.56
N ILE A 279 -8.29 14.30 1.72
CA ILE A 279 -7.75 13.28 2.63
C ILE A 279 -6.65 12.54 1.89
N SER A 280 -5.43 12.59 2.42
CA SER A 280 -4.28 11.93 1.81
C SER A 280 -3.17 11.66 2.83
N GLY A 281 -2.13 10.93 2.41
CA GLY A 281 -1.05 10.48 3.28
C GLY A 281 0.02 11.54 3.56
N SER A 282 0.89 11.25 4.55
CA SER A 282 2.01 12.11 4.96
C SER A 282 3.01 12.40 3.82
N TRP A 283 3.09 11.52 2.85
CA TRP A 283 3.94 11.62 1.65
C TRP A 283 3.40 12.60 0.58
N THR A 284 2.11 12.85 0.59
CA THR A 284 1.41 13.61 -0.45
C THR A 284 1.81 15.08 -0.53
N PRO A 285 1.98 15.84 0.57
CA PRO A 285 2.41 17.25 0.47
C PRO A 285 3.71 17.42 -0.32
N LYS A 286 4.68 16.54 -0.13
CA LYS A 286 5.95 16.58 -0.85
C LYS A 286 5.79 16.25 -2.33
N ALA A 287 5.05 15.19 -2.65
CA ALA A 287 4.75 14.83 -4.03
C ALA A 287 3.99 15.93 -4.77
N ILE A 288 3.05 16.64 -4.09
CA ILE A 288 2.37 17.81 -4.66
C ILE A 288 3.37 18.94 -4.95
N LEU A 289 4.30 19.23 -4.04
CA LEU A 289 5.28 20.29 -4.23
C LEU A 289 6.29 19.98 -5.34
N GLU A 290 6.61 18.70 -5.57
CA GLU A 290 7.41 18.28 -6.72
C GLU A 290 6.65 18.50 -8.05
N ALA A 291 5.36 18.18 -8.09
CA ALA A 291 4.52 18.35 -9.27
C ALA A 291 4.09 19.81 -9.52
N ALA A 292 3.93 20.61 -8.46
CA ALA A 292 3.45 22.00 -8.49
C ALA A 292 4.25 22.88 -7.51
N PRO A 293 5.50 23.26 -7.86
CA PRO A 293 6.38 24.05 -6.98
C PRO A 293 5.83 25.44 -6.59
N ASP A 294 4.92 25.99 -7.38
CA ASP A 294 4.23 27.26 -7.11
C ASP A 294 3.26 27.20 -5.91
N LEU A 295 2.98 25.99 -5.40
CA LEU A 295 2.24 25.77 -4.17
C LEU A 295 3.11 25.84 -2.91
N GLN A 296 4.41 26.05 -3.03
CA GLN A 296 5.30 26.24 -1.89
C GLN A 296 4.79 27.35 -0.96
N GLY A 297 4.63 27.03 0.34
CA GLY A 297 4.08 27.94 1.34
C GLY A 297 2.55 28.12 1.30
N LYS A 298 1.86 27.45 0.37
CA LYS A 298 0.39 27.49 0.23
C LYS A 298 -0.29 26.18 0.63
N ILE A 299 0.46 25.21 1.14
CA ILE A 299 -0.06 23.92 1.60
C ILE A 299 0.07 23.85 3.11
N GLY A 300 -0.95 23.33 3.77
CA GLY A 300 -0.96 22.93 5.17
C GLY A 300 -1.57 21.57 5.34
N ALA A 301 -1.47 21.04 6.55
CA ALA A 301 -2.15 19.82 6.93
C ALA A 301 -2.80 19.99 8.31
N PHE A 302 -3.86 19.23 8.57
CA PHE A 302 -4.46 19.11 9.90
C PHE A 302 -5.05 17.71 10.08
N PRO A 303 -5.08 17.20 11.33
CA PRO A 303 -5.66 15.89 11.61
C PRO A 303 -7.15 15.85 11.27
N ILE A 304 -7.66 14.68 10.90
CA ILE A 304 -9.08 14.49 10.58
C ILE A 304 -9.91 14.68 11.84
N PRO A 305 -10.87 15.64 11.85
CA PRO A 305 -11.65 15.93 13.06
C PRO A 305 -12.63 14.82 13.39
N GLY A 306 -12.87 14.62 14.69
CA GLY A 306 -13.97 13.80 15.19
C GLY A 306 -15.33 14.48 15.04
N PRO A 307 -16.44 13.77 15.31
CA PRO A 307 -17.80 14.30 15.12
C PRO A 307 -18.09 15.52 16.00
N THR A 308 -17.63 15.54 17.25
CA THR A 308 -17.89 16.58 18.23
C THR A 308 -16.62 17.20 18.82
N GLY A 309 -15.48 16.96 18.18
CA GLY A 309 -14.15 17.33 18.63
C GLY A 309 -13.23 16.13 18.78
N GLY A 310 -11.95 16.40 19.10
CA GLY A 310 -10.91 15.36 19.07
C GLY A 310 -10.55 14.93 17.65
N LEU A 311 -9.88 13.81 17.52
CA LEU A 311 -9.46 13.25 16.24
C LEU A 311 -10.32 12.03 15.86
N ALA A 312 -10.76 11.96 14.62
CA ALA A 312 -11.28 10.71 14.09
C ALA A 312 -10.11 9.74 13.90
N PRO A 313 -10.27 8.44 14.23
CA PRO A 313 -9.26 7.45 13.89
C PRO A 313 -9.01 7.43 12.37
N SER A 314 -7.75 7.30 11.97
CA SER A 314 -7.38 7.26 10.56
C SER A 314 -6.57 6.02 10.23
N PHE A 315 -6.69 5.53 9.00
CA PHE A 315 -5.99 4.33 8.58
C PHE A 315 -4.48 4.50 8.74
N LEU A 316 -3.95 3.72 9.67
CA LEU A 316 -2.53 3.48 9.86
C LEU A 316 -2.18 2.21 9.09
N GLY A 317 -1.51 2.37 7.99
CA GLY A 317 -0.98 1.30 7.18
C GLY A 317 0.49 1.56 6.90
N GLY A 318 0.98 0.93 5.88
CA GLY A 318 2.37 1.10 5.43
C GLY A 318 2.73 0.00 4.48
N SER A 319 4.02 -0.21 4.34
CA SER A 319 4.56 -1.25 3.50
C SER A 319 5.55 -2.12 4.25
N HIS A 320 5.54 -3.38 3.88
CA HIS A 320 6.57 -4.35 4.21
C HIS A 320 7.51 -4.54 3.03
N LEU A 321 8.73 -4.92 3.33
CA LEU A 321 9.62 -5.54 2.37
C LEU A 321 9.48 -7.06 2.54
N SER A 322 8.95 -7.72 1.53
CA SER A 322 8.74 -9.17 1.52
C SER A 322 9.64 -9.84 0.51
N ILE A 323 10.14 -11.02 0.86
CA ILE A 323 10.91 -11.89 -0.02
C ILE A 323 9.94 -12.94 -0.55
N PHE A 324 9.92 -13.19 -1.85
CA PHE A 324 9.09 -14.23 -2.40
C PHE A 324 9.70 -15.61 -2.14
N GLU A 325 8.86 -16.57 -1.75
CA GLU A 325 9.31 -17.95 -1.47
C GLU A 325 10.00 -18.59 -2.68
N ALA A 326 9.55 -18.29 -3.88
CA ALA A 326 10.11 -18.78 -5.13
C ALA A 326 11.48 -18.16 -5.51
N SER A 327 11.95 -17.14 -4.78
CA SER A 327 13.25 -16.52 -5.07
C SER A 327 14.41 -17.49 -4.84
N PRO A 328 15.29 -17.71 -5.83
CA PRO A 328 16.51 -18.49 -5.64
C PRO A 328 17.60 -17.71 -4.87
N ASN A 329 17.40 -16.44 -4.60
CA ASN A 329 18.38 -15.49 -4.04
C ASN A 329 18.03 -15.03 -2.63
N GLN A 330 17.35 -15.82 -1.81
CA GLN A 330 16.77 -15.38 -0.52
C GLN A 330 17.77 -14.75 0.45
N ASP A 331 19.03 -15.23 0.50
CA ASP A 331 20.04 -14.63 1.38
C ASP A 331 20.50 -13.25 0.90
N LEU A 332 20.63 -13.08 -0.41
CA LEU A 332 20.94 -11.78 -1.01
C LEU A 332 19.77 -10.82 -0.90
N ALA A 333 18.54 -11.32 -1.07
CA ALA A 333 17.29 -10.58 -0.87
C ALA A 333 17.18 -10.07 0.58
N TRP A 334 17.54 -10.90 1.56
CA TRP A 334 17.55 -10.49 2.97
C TRP A 334 18.56 -9.36 3.25
N GLN A 335 19.74 -9.39 2.64
CA GLN A 335 20.70 -8.28 2.77
C GLN A 335 20.12 -6.95 2.25
N LEU A 336 19.38 -6.99 1.14
CA LEU A 336 18.68 -5.83 0.62
C LEU A 336 17.58 -5.35 1.58
N VAL A 337 16.75 -6.27 2.07
CA VAL A 337 15.69 -5.97 3.04
C VAL A 337 16.24 -5.30 4.29
N GLN A 338 17.32 -5.81 4.85
CA GLN A 338 18.00 -5.19 6.00
C GLN A 338 18.52 -3.78 5.66
N LEU A 339 19.22 -3.62 4.54
CA LEU A 339 19.76 -2.34 4.11
C LEU A 339 18.69 -1.27 3.95
N MET A 340 17.50 -1.64 3.42
CA MET A 340 16.38 -0.72 3.20
C MET A 340 15.61 -0.39 4.47
N SER A 341 15.45 -1.34 5.40
CA SER A 341 14.55 -1.20 6.54
C SER A 341 15.22 -0.77 7.84
N THR A 342 16.55 -0.65 7.85
CA THR A 342 17.33 -0.25 9.04
C THR A 342 18.37 0.82 8.71
N GLY A 343 18.88 1.51 9.75
CA GLY A 343 19.99 2.46 9.62
C GLY A 343 19.71 3.64 8.67
N ASP A 344 20.77 4.05 7.97
CA ASP A 344 20.77 5.31 7.21
C ASP A 344 19.78 5.31 6.05
N PHE A 345 19.61 4.20 5.33
CA PHE A 345 18.65 4.13 4.21
C PHE A 345 17.20 4.17 4.69
N ALA A 346 16.87 3.55 5.84
CA ALA A 346 15.55 3.66 6.42
C ALA A 346 15.24 5.10 6.86
N ALA A 347 16.19 5.76 7.53
CA ALA A 347 16.06 7.15 7.93
C ALA A 347 15.94 8.09 6.71
N LYS A 348 16.79 7.87 5.70
CA LYS A 348 16.79 8.64 4.45
C LYS A 348 15.44 8.50 3.72
N TRP A 349 14.93 7.25 3.58
CA TRP A 349 13.62 7.02 2.96
C TRP A 349 12.51 7.78 3.69
N GLY A 350 12.48 7.71 5.03
CA GLY A 350 11.52 8.46 5.84
C GLY A 350 11.58 9.96 5.58
N THR A 351 12.78 10.54 5.50
CA THR A 351 12.97 11.96 5.25
C THR A 351 12.60 12.36 3.82
N GLU A 352 12.99 11.56 2.82
CA GLU A 352 12.78 11.89 1.41
C GLU A 352 11.34 11.66 0.96
N SER A 353 10.66 10.65 1.51
CA SER A 353 9.28 10.31 1.17
C SER A 353 8.22 10.90 2.10
N SER A 354 8.63 11.36 3.30
CA SER A 354 7.73 11.75 4.39
C SER A 354 6.86 10.60 4.92
N PHE A 355 7.30 9.36 4.73
CA PHE A 355 6.81 8.20 5.45
C PHE A 355 7.45 8.09 6.83
N PHE A 356 6.81 7.38 7.74
CA PHE A 356 7.34 7.10 9.06
C PHE A 356 8.09 5.75 9.04
N PRO A 357 9.36 5.70 9.46
CA PRO A 357 10.14 4.46 9.39
C PRO A 357 9.51 3.28 10.17
N GLY A 358 9.73 2.05 9.70
CA GLY A 358 9.19 0.83 10.30
C GLY A 358 9.90 0.36 11.57
N THR A 359 10.96 1.05 12.02
CA THR A 359 11.63 0.78 13.30
C THR A 359 11.20 1.80 14.36
N THR A 360 11.04 1.34 15.60
CA THR A 360 10.53 2.14 16.71
C THR A 360 11.40 3.37 17.01
N ALA A 361 12.73 3.21 16.95
CA ALA A 361 13.65 4.31 17.24
C ALA A 361 13.51 5.45 16.21
N LEU A 362 13.56 5.13 14.91
CA LEU A 362 13.41 6.13 13.84
C LEU A 362 12.00 6.71 13.77
N LEU A 363 10.98 5.90 14.09
CA LEU A 363 9.60 6.39 14.19
C LEU A 363 9.45 7.43 15.30
N GLN A 364 10.02 7.19 16.47
CA GLN A 364 9.98 8.14 17.59
C GLN A 364 10.67 9.46 17.25
N GLU A 365 11.78 9.42 16.51
CA GLU A 365 12.47 10.61 16.01
C GLU A 365 11.59 11.37 15.01
N ALA A 366 11.06 10.69 14.00
CA ALA A 366 10.19 11.29 12.99
C ALA A 366 8.90 11.90 13.60
N ALA A 367 8.34 11.27 14.64
CA ALA A 367 7.15 11.75 15.32
C ALA A 367 7.36 13.07 16.10
N GLN A 368 8.62 13.47 16.36
CA GLN A 368 8.96 14.74 16.98
C GLN A 368 9.16 15.89 15.97
N SER A 369 8.88 15.66 14.69
CA SER A 369 9.02 16.66 13.64
C SER A 369 8.21 17.92 13.95
N SER A 370 8.83 19.08 13.81
CA SER A 370 8.17 20.40 13.88
C SER A 370 7.76 20.91 12.49
N ASP A 371 8.00 20.15 11.43
CA ASP A 371 7.58 20.50 10.08
C ASP A 371 6.04 20.56 10.02
N PRO A 372 5.44 21.69 9.62
CA PRO A 372 4.00 21.86 9.56
C PRO A 372 3.31 20.94 8.54
N LEU A 373 4.06 20.33 7.63
CA LEU A 373 3.56 19.33 6.68
C LEU A 373 3.76 17.87 7.16
N VAL A 374 4.45 17.66 8.29
CA VAL A 374 4.70 16.34 8.89
C VAL A 374 4.02 16.22 10.26
N ALA A 375 4.14 17.23 11.12
CA ALA A 375 3.64 17.20 12.49
C ALA A 375 2.15 16.83 12.62
N PRO A 376 1.21 17.30 11.77
CA PRO A 376 -0.20 16.91 11.86
C PRO A 376 -0.42 15.42 11.59
N PHE A 377 0.34 14.82 10.68
CA PHE A 377 0.29 13.39 10.41
C PHE A 377 0.90 12.58 11.56
N ALA A 378 2.03 13.02 12.12
CA ALA A 378 2.62 12.38 13.29
C ALA A 378 1.63 12.37 14.46
N LYS A 379 0.95 13.50 14.72
CA LYS A 379 -0.11 13.60 15.71
C LYS A 379 -1.26 12.64 15.41
N GLN A 380 -1.77 12.62 14.18
CA GLN A 380 -2.82 11.71 13.73
C GLN A 380 -2.44 10.25 13.95
N MET A 381 -1.20 9.89 13.64
CA MET A 381 -0.69 8.54 13.79
C MET A 381 -0.62 8.09 15.26
N VAL A 382 -0.03 8.95 16.12
CA VAL A 382 0.21 8.61 17.53
C VAL A 382 -1.09 8.60 18.34
N GLU A 383 -1.98 9.59 18.10
CA GLU A 383 -3.19 9.77 18.91
C GLU A 383 -4.40 9.00 18.36
N ALA A 384 -4.45 8.75 17.04
CA ALA A 384 -5.64 8.22 16.38
C ALA A 384 -5.32 7.35 15.14
N GLY A 385 -4.13 6.75 15.08
CA GLY A 385 -3.81 5.75 14.05
C GLY A 385 -4.55 4.43 14.30
N ARG A 386 -5.12 3.83 13.24
CA ARG A 386 -5.89 2.60 13.35
C ARG A 386 -5.70 1.69 12.16
N SER A 387 -5.47 0.40 12.40
CA SER A 387 -5.40 -0.62 11.34
C SER A 387 -6.79 -1.07 10.90
N VAL A 388 -6.90 -1.53 9.67
CA VAL A 388 -8.05 -2.30 9.18
C VAL A 388 -8.05 -3.70 9.81
N PRO A 389 -9.07 -4.54 9.60
CA PRO A 389 -9.10 -5.90 10.12
C PRO A 389 -7.82 -6.68 9.75
N VAL A 390 -7.08 -7.14 10.76
CA VAL A 390 -5.83 -7.90 10.57
C VAL A 390 -6.19 -9.37 10.36
N THR A 391 -6.46 -9.73 9.11
CA THR A 391 -6.75 -11.09 8.67
C THR A 391 -6.28 -11.28 7.24
N PRO A 392 -5.75 -12.46 6.86
CA PRO A 392 -5.38 -12.77 5.48
C PRO A 392 -6.51 -12.53 4.47
N LEU A 393 -7.76 -12.71 4.91
CA LEU A 393 -8.94 -12.52 4.07
C LEU A 393 -9.25 -11.05 3.74
N TYR A 394 -8.67 -10.07 4.48
CA TYR A 394 -8.94 -8.66 4.22
C TYR A 394 -8.32 -8.17 2.90
N GLY A 395 -7.19 -8.74 2.49
CA GLY A 395 -6.61 -8.49 1.18
C GLY A 395 -7.57 -8.81 0.04
N GLN A 396 -8.35 -9.90 0.17
CA GLN A 396 -9.39 -10.25 -0.82
C GLN A 396 -10.56 -9.25 -0.84
N VAL A 397 -10.95 -8.69 0.33
CA VAL A 397 -11.95 -7.61 0.40
C VAL A 397 -11.49 -6.40 -0.40
N GLN A 398 -10.22 -6.02 -0.25
CA GLN A 398 -9.60 -4.93 -1.00
C GLN A 398 -9.46 -5.24 -2.48
N GLY A 399 -9.03 -6.45 -2.84
CA GLY A 399 -8.93 -6.90 -4.22
C GLY A 399 -10.27 -6.86 -4.96
N LYS A 400 -11.37 -7.21 -4.28
CA LYS A 400 -12.74 -7.08 -4.82
C LYS A 400 -13.28 -5.64 -4.79
N LYS A 401 -12.56 -4.71 -4.15
CA LYS A 401 -12.97 -3.31 -4.00
C LYS A 401 -14.36 -3.12 -3.37
N THR A 402 -14.71 -3.95 -2.39
CA THR A 402 -16.06 -3.98 -1.80
C THR A 402 -16.46 -2.63 -1.21
N VAL A 403 -15.54 -1.97 -0.45
CA VAL A 403 -15.83 -0.66 0.17
C VAL A 403 -15.88 0.45 -0.87
N GLN A 404 -15.03 0.42 -1.87
CA GLN A 404 -15.03 1.36 -2.99
C GLN A 404 -16.32 1.24 -3.81
N ALA A 405 -16.75 0.03 -4.12
CA ALA A 405 -18.02 -0.21 -4.83
C ALA A 405 -19.22 0.30 -4.01
N MET A 406 -19.23 0.10 -2.70
CA MET A 406 -20.23 0.66 -1.79
C MET A 406 -20.27 2.19 -1.87
N MET A 407 -19.12 2.85 -1.75
CA MET A 407 -19.04 4.31 -1.81
C MET A 407 -19.47 4.87 -3.18
N ALA A 408 -18.99 4.25 -4.26
CA ALA A 408 -19.40 4.64 -5.61
C ALA A 408 -20.90 4.50 -5.82
N ALA A 409 -21.53 3.42 -5.32
CA ALA A 409 -22.98 3.23 -5.39
C ALA A 409 -23.72 4.34 -4.63
N ILE A 410 -23.28 4.69 -3.40
CA ILE A 410 -23.89 5.75 -2.60
C ILE A 410 -23.80 7.11 -3.32
N LEU A 411 -22.61 7.46 -3.83
CA LEU A 411 -22.39 8.71 -4.54
C LEU A 411 -23.20 8.80 -5.85
N ASN A 412 -23.60 7.67 -6.41
CA ASN A 412 -24.51 7.57 -7.57
C ASN A 412 -25.99 7.40 -7.19
N GLY A 413 -26.37 7.60 -5.91
CA GLY A 413 -27.75 7.69 -5.46
C GLY A 413 -28.35 6.40 -4.86
N THR A 414 -27.55 5.34 -4.64
CA THR A 414 -28.00 4.18 -3.85
C THR A 414 -28.14 4.59 -2.37
N PRO A 415 -29.24 4.27 -1.69
CA PRO A 415 -29.40 4.53 -0.27
C PRO A 415 -28.29 3.87 0.56
N VAL A 416 -27.79 4.56 1.60
CA VAL A 416 -26.69 4.08 2.44
C VAL A 416 -26.99 2.74 3.11
N ASP A 417 -28.23 2.54 3.58
CA ASP A 417 -28.66 1.28 4.20
C ASP A 417 -28.59 0.09 3.22
N GLN A 418 -28.99 0.30 1.97
CA GLN A 418 -28.91 -0.72 0.92
C GLN A 418 -27.46 -1.02 0.54
N ALA A 419 -26.64 0.01 0.29
CA ALA A 419 -25.25 -0.17 -0.12
C ALA A 419 -24.41 -0.84 0.97
N THR A 420 -24.57 -0.42 2.23
CA THR A 420 -23.88 -1.03 3.37
C THR A 420 -24.29 -2.47 3.62
N SER A 421 -25.60 -2.80 3.49
CA SER A 421 -26.07 -4.19 3.62
C SER A 421 -25.47 -5.10 2.54
N SER A 422 -25.36 -4.61 1.30
CA SER A 422 -24.74 -5.36 0.20
C SER A 422 -23.24 -5.59 0.45
N ALA A 423 -22.51 -4.55 0.86
CA ALA A 423 -21.09 -4.65 1.18
C ALA A 423 -20.83 -5.59 2.37
N THR A 424 -21.67 -5.51 3.43
CA THR A 424 -21.59 -6.41 4.58
C THR A 424 -21.79 -7.87 4.16
N ALA A 425 -22.76 -8.15 3.30
CA ALA A 425 -23.01 -9.51 2.82
C ALA A 425 -21.83 -10.05 2.00
N GLU A 426 -21.25 -9.25 1.11
CA GLU A 426 -20.08 -9.63 0.32
C GLU A 426 -18.85 -9.89 1.21
N MET A 427 -18.54 -8.98 2.14
CA MET A 427 -17.43 -9.17 3.07
C MET A 427 -17.59 -10.43 3.92
N ASN A 428 -18.82 -10.72 4.40
CA ASN A 428 -19.08 -11.90 5.19
C ASN A 428 -18.93 -13.20 4.37
N GLN A 429 -19.22 -13.19 3.07
CA GLN A 429 -18.90 -14.31 2.19
C GLN A 429 -17.38 -14.55 2.11
N ILE A 430 -16.60 -13.48 1.95
CA ILE A 430 -15.13 -13.57 1.92
C ILE A 430 -14.62 -14.11 3.27
N PHE A 431 -15.05 -13.55 4.39
CA PHE A 431 -14.63 -13.99 5.73
C PHE A 431 -15.04 -15.42 6.07
N ALA A 432 -16.05 -15.96 5.42
CA ALA A 432 -16.43 -17.36 5.54
C ALA A 432 -15.60 -18.30 4.63
N GLY A 433 -14.59 -17.78 3.91
CA GLY A 433 -13.78 -18.54 2.98
C GLY A 433 -14.49 -18.87 1.65
N GLY A 434 -15.55 -18.17 1.35
CA GLY A 434 -16.30 -18.27 0.09
C GLY A 434 -15.84 -17.21 -0.91
N ALA A 435 -14.64 -17.40 -1.51
CA ALA A 435 -14.16 -16.54 -2.60
C ALA A 435 -14.61 -17.04 -3.96
#